data_41c678ba1e957c0b2b2bbe8ac44aab1e
#
_entry.id   41c678ba1e957c0b2b2bbe8ac44aab1e
#
_cell.length_a   1.000
_cell.length_b   1.000
_cell.length_c   1.000
_cell.angle_alpha   90.00
_cell.angle_beta   90.00
_cell.angle_gamma   90.00
#
_symmetry.space_group_name_H-M   'P 1'
#
loop_
_entity.id
_entity.type
_entity.pdbx_description
1 polymer ?
#
loop_
_entity_poly.entity_id
_entity_poly.type
_entity_poly.pdbx_seq_one_letter_code
_entity_poly.pdbx_strand_id
1 'polypeptide(L)'
;MEIKVAFYKGRGDLFNKIVRWWTKSPYSHTELILPDGVTWIRIGPFSSSKLCAIKKEKWDPKNWDFVTLKVTQQQLDTIKEFFERTQGCKYDWWGMILSHLVPFKIKQRGKWYCSEWIAHALRVSRVIDWKKARIFERAKISPATLYDIISLK
;
A
#
# COMPACT_ATOMS: atom_id res chain seq x y z
N MET A 1 15.00 10.75 -8.30
CA MET A 1 13.94 11.32 -7.44
C MET A 1 13.55 10.31 -6.36
N GLU A 2 12.70 10.70 -5.43
CA GLU A 2 12.32 9.85 -4.30
C GLU A 2 10.80 9.80 -4.16
N ILE A 3 10.28 8.62 -3.88
CA ILE A 3 8.91 8.40 -3.41
C ILE A 3 8.96 7.96 -1.95
N LYS A 4 7.87 8.14 -1.21
CA LYS A 4 7.79 7.64 0.16
C LYS A 4 6.56 6.75 0.31
N VAL A 5 6.74 5.62 0.97
CA VAL A 5 5.63 4.79 1.42
C VAL A 5 5.34 5.18 2.86
N ALA A 6 4.13 5.67 3.09
CA ALA A 6 3.66 6.11 4.40
C ALA A 6 2.86 4.99 5.07
N PHE A 7 3.11 4.75 6.35
CA PHE A 7 2.49 3.71 7.17
C PHE A 7 1.78 4.34 8.35
N TYR A 8 0.47 4.18 8.42
CA TYR A 8 -0.35 4.76 9.48
C TYR A 8 -0.31 3.94 10.76
N LYS A 9 0.11 4.59 11.85
CA LYS A 9 0.19 4.03 13.21
C LYS A 9 -0.69 4.76 14.23
N GLY A 10 -1.43 5.76 13.79
CA GLY A 10 -2.31 6.54 14.65
C GLY A 10 -3.43 5.70 15.27
N ARG A 11 -4.12 6.24 16.29
CA ARG A 11 -5.20 5.52 17.00
C ARG A 11 -6.34 5.13 16.07
N GLY A 12 -6.68 5.97 15.08
CA GLY A 12 -7.68 5.71 14.06
C GLY A 12 -9.06 5.31 14.59
N ASP A 13 -9.92 4.88 13.68
CA ASP A 13 -11.25 4.35 13.98
C ASP A 13 -11.21 2.86 14.39
N LEU A 14 -12.38 2.28 14.59
CA LEU A 14 -12.54 0.86 14.96
C LEU A 14 -11.89 -0.07 13.93
N PHE A 15 -11.99 0.27 12.64
CA PHE A 15 -11.40 -0.51 11.57
C PHE A 15 -9.88 -0.59 11.69
N ASN A 16 -9.21 0.54 11.94
CA ASN A 16 -7.77 0.58 12.17
C ASN A 16 -7.34 -0.25 13.38
N LYS A 17 -8.14 -0.26 14.45
CA LYS A 17 -7.89 -1.09 15.63
C LYS A 17 -8.00 -2.58 15.32
N ILE A 18 -9.01 -2.99 14.55
CA ILE A 18 -9.21 -4.39 14.14
C ILE A 18 -8.04 -4.85 13.26
N VAL A 19 -7.64 -4.07 12.26
CA VAL A 19 -6.51 -4.43 11.38
C VAL A 19 -5.23 -4.61 12.19
N ARG A 20 -4.90 -3.69 13.11
CA ARG A 20 -3.70 -3.78 13.95
C ARG A 20 -3.73 -4.98 14.89
N TRP A 21 -4.84 -5.20 15.56
CA TRP A 21 -5.00 -6.36 16.44
C TRP A 21 -4.81 -7.66 15.69
N TRP A 22 -5.39 -7.74 14.51
CA TRP A 22 -5.35 -8.94 13.67
C TRP A 22 -3.99 -9.20 13.05
N THR A 23 -3.33 -8.15 12.53
CA THR A 23 -2.00 -8.25 11.93
C THR A 23 -0.87 -8.26 12.95
N LYS A 24 -1.20 -8.08 14.26
CA LYS A 24 -0.23 -7.91 15.36
C LYS A 24 0.82 -6.85 15.04
N SER A 25 0.42 -5.76 14.41
CA SER A 25 1.28 -4.70 13.90
C SER A 25 0.78 -3.32 14.35
N PRO A 26 1.68 -2.35 14.53
CA PRO A 26 1.27 -0.96 14.76
C PRO A 26 0.58 -0.34 13.53
N TYR A 27 0.80 -0.91 12.33
CA TYR A 27 0.33 -0.32 11.07
C TYR A 27 -1.02 -0.88 10.65
N SER A 28 -1.95 0.03 10.31
CA SER A 28 -3.29 -0.32 9.85
C SER A 28 -3.59 0.11 8.41
N HIS A 29 -2.78 1.02 7.86
CA HIS A 29 -2.98 1.56 6.52
C HIS A 29 -1.66 2.02 5.91
N THR A 30 -1.61 2.11 4.58
CA THR A 30 -0.43 2.57 3.87
C THR A 30 -0.82 3.38 2.63
N GLU A 31 -0.01 4.38 2.31
CA GLU A 31 -0.20 5.29 1.17
C GLU A 31 1.13 5.55 0.47
N LEU A 32 1.09 5.92 -0.80
CA LEU A 32 2.28 6.22 -1.60
C LEU A 32 2.36 7.73 -1.87
N ILE A 33 3.41 8.38 -1.36
CA ILE A 33 3.66 9.81 -1.56
C ILE A 33 4.55 9.97 -2.80
N LEU A 34 4.13 10.85 -3.70
CA LEU A 34 4.85 11.18 -4.92
C LEU A 34 6.06 12.11 -4.63
N PRO A 35 6.98 12.31 -5.61
CA PRO A 35 8.20 13.08 -5.39
C PRO A 35 8.00 14.54 -5.00
N ASP A 36 6.81 15.12 -5.23
CA ASP A 36 6.47 16.49 -4.78
C ASP A 36 6.28 16.59 -3.26
N GLY A 37 6.27 15.45 -2.55
CA GLY A 37 6.16 15.36 -1.09
C GLY A 37 4.78 15.68 -0.52
N VAL A 38 3.81 16.09 -1.35
CA VAL A 38 2.47 16.52 -0.92
C VAL A 38 1.34 15.79 -1.64
N THR A 39 1.59 15.26 -2.82
CA THR A 39 0.61 14.44 -3.54
C THR A 39 0.82 12.98 -3.22
N TRP A 40 -0.25 12.24 -2.93
CA TRP A 40 -0.15 10.81 -2.66
C TRP A 40 -1.27 10.00 -3.31
N ILE A 41 -0.99 8.73 -3.50
CA ILE A 41 -1.94 7.74 -3.97
C ILE A 41 -2.51 7.01 -2.75
N ARG A 42 -3.81 7.08 -2.60
CA ARG A 42 -4.56 6.46 -1.52
C ARG A 42 -5.48 5.36 -2.05
N ILE A 43 -5.42 4.20 -1.42
CA ILE A 43 -6.35 3.10 -1.62
C ILE A 43 -7.13 2.93 -0.33
N GLY A 44 -8.37 3.36 -0.30
CA GLY A 44 -9.17 3.40 0.93
C GLY A 44 -10.49 2.65 0.85
N PRO A 45 -10.94 2.08 1.97
CA PRO A 45 -12.15 1.25 2.04
C PRO A 45 -13.45 2.04 1.95
N PHE A 46 -13.42 3.35 2.25
CA PHE A 46 -14.62 4.18 2.39
C PHE A 46 -14.77 5.24 1.29
N SER A 47 -13.89 5.28 0.31
CA SER A 47 -14.08 6.19 -0.81
C SER A 47 -15.10 5.60 -1.78
N SER A 48 -16.32 6.10 -1.73
CA SER A 48 -17.41 5.73 -2.62
C SER A 48 -16.94 5.61 -4.06
N SER A 49 -17.03 4.43 -4.64
CA SER A 49 -16.76 4.09 -6.05
C SER A 49 -15.37 4.39 -6.64
N LYS A 50 -14.51 5.15 -5.97
CA LYS A 50 -13.12 5.43 -6.40
C LYS A 50 -12.17 4.99 -5.31
N LEU A 51 -11.54 3.86 -5.49
CA LEU A 51 -10.64 3.26 -4.50
C LEU A 51 -9.24 3.86 -4.53
N CYS A 52 -8.83 4.34 -5.68
CA CYS A 52 -7.56 5.01 -5.87
C CYS A 52 -7.79 6.50 -6.07
N ALA A 53 -7.10 7.34 -5.30
CA ALA A 53 -7.20 8.79 -5.39
C ALA A 53 -5.83 9.42 -5.19
N ILE A 54 -5.59 10.51 -5.92
CA ILE A 54 -4.46 11.40 -5.67
C ILE A 54 -5.01 12.64 -4.96
N LYS A 55 -4.40 12.99 -3.83
CA LYS A 55 -4.77 14.15 -3.01
C LYS A 55 -3.52 14.91 -2.59
N LYS A 56 -3.71 16.16 -2.17
CA LYS A 56 -2.65 16.95 -1.53
C LYS A 56 -3.00 17.13 -0.05
N GLU A 57 -2.08 16.80 0.83
CA GLU A 57 -2.27 16.88 2.28
C GLU A 57 -0.93 17.07 2.99
N LYS A 58 -1.01 17.54 4.24
CA LYS A 58 0.14 17.58 5.14
C LYS A 58 0.18 16.32 5.99
N TRP A 59 1.35 15.73 6.12
CA TRP A 59 1.58 14.52 6.89
C TRP A 59 1.93 14.86 8.34
N ASP A 60 1.32 14.14 9.30
CA ASP A 60 1.66 14.22 10.72
C ASP A 60 2.61 13.05 11.09
N PRO A 61 3.90 13.33 11.38
CA PRO A 61 4.86 12.30 11.72
C PRO A 61 4.53 11.51 13.00
N LYS A 62 3.66 12.05 13.85
CA LYS A 62 3.19 11.33 15.06
C LYS A 62 2.36 10.11 14.71
N ASN A 63 1.63 10.18 13.59
CA ASN A 63 0.71 9.15 13.16
C ASN A 63 1.24 8.32 11.98
N TRP A 64 2.38 8.72 11.40
CA TRP A 64 2.92 8.09 10.21
C TRP A 64 4.41 7.79 10.34
N ASP A 65 4.80 6.60 9.91
CA ASP A 65 6.19 6.25 9.59
C ASP A 65 6.37 6.23 8.08
N PHE A 66 7.60 6.50 7.62
CA PHE A 66 7.89 6.66 6.21
C PHE A 66 9.08 5.80 5.80
N VAL A 67 8.97 5.13 4.67
CA VAL A 67 10.10 4.49 3.99
C VAL A 67 10.34 5.20 2.67
N THR A 68 11.54 5.76 2.50
CA THR A 68 11.94 6.48 1.29
C THR A 68 12.58 5.52 0.31
N LEU A 69 12.11 5.53 -0.94
CA LEU A 69 12.63 4.72 -2.04
C LEU A 69 13.10 5.62 -3.17
N LYS A 70 14.31 5.36 -3.67
CA LYS A 70 14.83 6.06 -4.86
C LYS A 70 14.18 5.46 -6.12
N VAL A 71 13.76 6.32 -7.03
CA VAL A 71 13.14 5.93 -8.29
C VAL A 71 13.68 6.74 -9.46
N THR A 72 13.75 6.11 -10.62
CA THR A 72 13.98 6.78 -11.90
C THR A 72 12.68 7.40 -12.41
N GLN A 73 12.76 8.27 -13.43
CA GLN A 73 11.58 8.82 -14.08
C GLN A 73 10.71 7.71 -14.69
N GLN A 74 11.32 6.76 -15.38
CA GLN A 74 10.62 5.63 -15.99
C GLN A 74 9.86 4.78 -14.94
N GLN A 75 10.47 4.55 -13.78
CA GLN A 75 9.80 3.81 -12.68
C GLN A 75 8.60 4.57 -12.13
N LEU A 76 8.75 5.89 -11.98
CA LEU A 76 7.64 6.75 -11.55
C LEU A 76 6.50 6.76 -12.56
N ASP A 77 6.82 6.85 -13.85
CA ASP A 77 5.82 6.83 -14.92
C ASP A 77 5.07 5.50 -14.96
N THR A 78 5.76 4.38 -14.75
CA THR A 78 5.14 3.06 -14.62
C THR A 78 4.19 2.98 -13.41
N ILE A 79 4.56 3.59 -12.27
CA ILE A 79 3.68 3.65 -11.09
C ILE A 79 2.42 4.47 -11.39
N LYS A 80 2.57 5.62 -12.06
CA LYS A 80 1.44 6.49 -12.46
C LYS A 80 0.52 5.78 -13.44
N GLU A 81 1.07 5.13 -14.46
CA GLU A 81 0.31 4.34 -15.42
C GLU A 81 -0.46 3.20 -14.75
N PHE A 82 0.15 2.51 -13.79
CA PHE A 82 -0.54 1.50 -13.00
C PHE A 82 -1.68 2.09 -12.17
N PHE A 83 -1.47 3.28 -11.59
CA PHE A 83 -2.53 4.00 -10.88
C PHE A 83 -3.69 4.34 -11.82
N GLU A 84 -3.44 4.89 -13.01
CA GLU A 84 -4.47 5.24 -13.98
C GLU A 84 -5.30 4.02 -14.41
N ARG A 85 -4.67 2.88 -14.64
CA ARG A 85 -5.34 1.61 -14.97
C ARG A 85 -6.19 1.05 -13.83
N THR A 86 -5.84 1.35 -12.60
CA THR A 86 -6.53 0.84 -11.40
C THR A 86 -7.43 1.87 -10.74
N GLN A 87 -7.47 3.10 -11.25
CA GLN A 87 -8.34 4.15 -10.76
C GLN A 87 -9.81 3.72 -10.87
N GLY A 88 -10.56 3.84 -9.77
CA GLY A 88 -11.95 3.43 -9.71
C GLY A 88 -12.19 1.93 -9.42
N CYS A 89 -11.14 1.13 -9.26
CA CYS A 89 -11.28 -0.26 -8.82
C CYS A 89 -11.93 -0.37 -7.43
N LYS A 90 -12.67 -1.46 -7.20
CA LYS A 90 -13.32 -1.69 -5.89
C LYS A 90 -12.30 -2.14 -4.84
N TYR A 91 -12.54 -1.77 -3.58
CA TYR A 91 -11.70 -2.22 -2.46
C TYR A 91 -11.92 -3.71 -2.18
N ASP A 92 -10.83 -4.44 -1.97
CA ASP A 92 -10.88 -5.87 -1.69
C ASP A 92 -11.02 -6.16 -0.19
N TRP A 93 -12.22 -5.94 0.34
CA TRP A 93 -12.56 -6.25 1.72
C TRP A 93 -12.38 -7.73 2.07
N TRP A 94 -12.88 -8.59 1.20
CA TRP A 94 -12.84 -10.03 1.42
C TRP A 94 -11.43 -10.58 1.27
N GLY A 95 -10.67 -10.10 0.28
CA GLY A 95 -9.26 -10.47 0.12
C GLY A 95 -8.44 -10.06 1.34
N MET A 96 -8.69 -8.88 1.92
CA MET A 96 -8.02 -8.43 3.12
C MET A 96 -8.40 -9.29 4.34
N ILE A 97 -9.70 -9.51 4.60
CA ILE A 97 -10.18 -10.26 5.77
C ILE A 97 -9.81 -11.74 5.63
N LEU A 98 -10.17 -12.37 4.52
CA LEU A 98 -9.97 -13.80 4.31
C LEU A 98 -8.51 -14.17 4.16
N SER A 99 -7.67 -13.30 3.58
CA SER A 99 -6.24 -13.57 3.47
C SER A 99 -5.55 -13.77 4.83
N HIS A 100 -6.14 -13.23 5.91
CA HIS A 100 -5.62 -13.41 7.27
C HIS A 100 -6.28 -14.56 8.04
N LEU A 101 -7.46 -15.02 7.62
CA LEU A 101 -8.20 -16.11 8.28
C LEU A 101 -7.88 -17.49 7.70
N VAL A 102 -7.61 -17.57 6.40
CA VAL A 102 -7.37 -18.84 5.71
C VAL A 102 -5.93 -18.93 5.22
N PRO A 103 -5.35 -20.15 5.14
CA PRO A 103 -3.97 -20.33 4.69
C PRO A 103 -3.76 -20.02 3.20
N PHE A 104 -4.80 -19.74 2.45
CA PHE A 104 -4.75 -19.50 1.00
C PHE A 104 -4.84 -18.01 0.68
N LYS A 105 -4.14 -17.57 -0.37
CA LYS A 105 -4.27 -16.21 -0.91
C LYS A 105 -5.53 -16.14 -1.77
N ILE A 106 -6.59 -15.55 -1.24
CA ILE A 106 -7.83 -15.29 -1.99
C ILE A 106 -7.72 -13.90 -2.59
N LYS A 107 -7.60 -13.81 -3.92
CA LYS A 107 -7.59 -12.56 -4.66
C LYS A 107 -8.83 -12.45 -5.53
N GLN A 108 -9.58 -11.35 -5.34
CA GLN A 108 -10.67 -11.00 -6.26
C GLN A 108 -10.11 -10.15 -7.41
N ARG A 109 -10.34 -10.56 -8.65
CA ARG A 109 -9.88 -9.82 -9.83
C ARG A 109 -10.42 -8.39 -9.83
N GLY A 110 -9.55 -7.41 -10.10
CA GLY A 110 -9.92 -6.01 -10.20
C GLY A 110 -10.23 -5.32 -8.87
N LYS A 111 -9.91 -5.94 -7.74
CA LYS A 111 -10.02 -5.34 -6.41
C LYS A 111 -8.66 -5.29 -5.74
N TRP A 112 -8.44 -4.26 -4.93
CA TRP A 112 -7.17 -4.01 -4.25
C TRP A 112 -7.39 -3.53 -2.82
N TYR A 113 -6.51 -3.91 -1.89
CA TYR A 113 -6.34 -3.21 -0.61
C TYR A 113 -5.00 -2.46 -0.59
N CYS A 114 -4.83 -1.52 0.34
CA CYS A 114 -3.77 -0.52 0.29
C CYS A 114 -2.36 -1.09 0.12
N SER A 115 -1.95 -2.01 0.99
CA SER A 115 -0.59 -2.58 0.95
C SER A 115 -0.37 -3.51 -0.25
N GLU A 116 -1.39 -4.24 -0.69
CA GLU A 116 -1.30 -5.07 -1.89
C GLU A 116 -1.09 -4.23 -3.16
N TRP A 117 -1.83 -3.12 -3.27
CA TRP A 117 -1.68 -2.21 -4.41
C TRP A 117 -0.27 -1.62 -4.47
N ILE A 118 0.25 -1.12 -3.33
CA ILE A 118 1.61 -0.56 -3.26
C ILE A 118 2.66 -1.62 -3.59
N ALA A 119 2.57 -2.81 -2.99
CA ALA A 119 3.49 -3.90 -3.29
C ALA A 119 3.52 -4.24 -4.78
N HIS A 120 2.34 -4.28 -5.42
CA HIS A 120 2.23 -4.53 -6.85
C HIS A 120 2.80 -3.39 -7.69
N ALA A 121 2.52 -2.13 -7.34
CA ALA A 121 3.08 -0.95 -8.01
C ALA A 121 4.61 -0.96 -7.96
N LEU A 122 5.21 -1.22 -6.79
CA LEU A 122 6.66 -1.32 -6.62
C LEU A 122 7.27 -2.48 -7.42
N ARG A 123 6.55 -3.59 -7.53
CA ARG A 123 6.98 -4.75 -8.32
C ARG A 123 6.98 -4.46 -9.81
N VAL A 124 5.87 -3.96 -10.37
CA VAL A 124 5.76 -3.74 -11.83
C VAL A 124 6.67 -2.62 -12.31
N SER A 125 6.92 -1.62 -11.47
CA SER A 125 7.88 -0.54 -11.75
C SER A 125 9.34 -0.94 -11.49
N ARG A 126 9.60 -2.15 -11.00
CA ARG A 126 10.96 -2.63 -10.66
C ARG A 126 11.72 -1.71 -9.68
N VAL A 127 11.00 -1.03 -8.79
CA VAL A 127 11.61 -0.24 -7.70
C VAL A 127 12.25 -1.15 -6.66
N ILE A 128 11.66 -2.32 -6.43
CA ILE A 128 12.20 -3.37 -5.58
C ILE A 128 12.87 -4.46 -6.43
N ASP A 129 13.92 -5.07 -5.87
CA ASP A 129 14.61 -6.17 -6.54
C ASP A 129 13.72 -7.42 -6.71
N TRP A 130 14.16 -8.33 -7.58
CA TRP A 130 13.39 -9.55 -7.89
C TRP A 130 13.23 -10.49 -6.69
N LYS A 131 14.15 -10.48 -5.71
CA LYS A 131 14.04 -11.32 -4.49
C LYS A 131 12.89 -10.84 -3.62
N LYS A 132 12.80 -9.53 -3.36
CA LYS A 132 11.69 -8.91 -2.65
C LYS A 132 10.38 -9.06 -3.43
N ALA A 133 10.41 -8.92 -4.76
CA ALA A 133 9.25 -9.14 -5.62
C ALA A 133 8.66 -10.55 -5.48
N ARG A 134 9.50 -11.59 -5.38
CA ARG A 134 9.04 -12.98 -5.15
C ARG A 134 8.40 -13.17 -3.77
N ILE A 135 8.87 -12.45 -2.75
CA ILE A 135 8.22 -12.46 -1.44
C ILE A 135 6.81 -11.88 -1.56
N PHE A 136 6.64 -10.78 -2.29
CA PHE A 136 5.34 -10.19 -2.55
C PHE A 136 4.36 -11.10 -3.30
N GLU A 137 4.85 -11.95 -4.17
CA GLU A 137 4.00 -12.93 -4.87
C GLU A 137 3.46 -14.02 -3.96
N ARG A 138 4.23 -14.43 -2.95
CA ARG A 138 3.92 -15.55 -2.08
C ARG A 138 3.28 -15.15 -0.76
N ALA A 139 3.63 -13.99 -0.24
CA ALA A 139 3.18 -13.52 1.05
C ALA A 139 1.82 -12.81 0.96
N LYS A 140 1.09 -12.85 2.06
CA LYS A 140 -0.05 -11.97 2.31
C LYS A 140 0.51 -10.59 2.68
N ILE A 141 0.23 -9.57 1.89
CA ILE A 141 0.84 -8.27 2.06
C ILE A 141 0.02 -7.39 2.99
N SER A 142 0.19 -7.57 4.29
CA SER A 142 -0.30 -6.59 5.27
C SER A 142 0.56 -5.31 5.25
N PRO A 143 0.09 -4.18 5.81
CA PRO A 143 0.93 -2.99 5.98
C PRO A 143 2.24 -3.28 6.71
N ALA A 144 2.24 -4.15 7.73
CA ALA A 144 3.44 -4.59 8.43
C ALA A 144 4.40 -5.36 7.53
N THR A 145 3.89 -6.37 6.84
CA THR A 145 4.69 -7.18 5.90
C THR A 145 5.32 -6.30 4.82
N LEU A 146 4.57 -5.33 4.29
CA LEU A 146 5.10 -4.38 3.33
C LEU A 146 6.23 -3.54 3.94
N TYR A 147 6.02 -3.01 5.17
CA TYR A 147 7.03 -2.23 5.89
C TYR A 147 8.31 -3.03 6.07
N ASP A 148 8.22 -4.25 6.59
CA ASP A 148 9.38 -5.11 6.85
C ASP A 148 10.19 -5.36 5.56
N ILE A 149 9.50 -5.71 4.46
CA ILE A 149 10.16 -6.05 3.20
C ILE A 149 10.88 -4.84 2.58
N ILE A 150 10.24 -3.65 2.57
CA ILE A 150 10.83 -2.48 1.92
C ILE A 150 11.83 -1.73 2.82
N SER A 151 11.77 -1.94 4.15
CA SER A 151 12.74 -1.38 5.10
C SER A 151 14.05 -2.17 5.16
N LEU A 152 14.06 -3.42 4.72
CA LEU A 152 15.30 -4.21 4.61
C LEU A 152 16.21 -3.58 3.55
N LYS A 153 17.43 -3.22 3.97
CA LYS A 153 18.50 -2.71 3.10
C LYS A 153 19.14 -3.86 2.30
#